data_6f6707634abc439c677fad612a2ab700
#
_entry.id   6f6707634abc439c677fad612a2ab700
#
_cell.length_a   1.000
_cell.length_b   1.000
_cell.length_c   1.000
_cell.angle_alpha   90.00
_cell.angle_beta   90.00
_cell.angle_gamma   90.00
#
_symmetry.space_group_name_H-M   'P 1'
#
loop_
_entity.id
_entity.type
_entity.pdbx_description
1 polymer ?
#
loop_
_entity_poly.entity_id
_entity_poly.type
_entity_poly.pdbx_seq_one_letter_code
_entity_poly.pdbx_strand_id
1 'polypeptide(L)'
;PTWANQELTVAHQDFVSCVHEAASSFYAGEKVNFPEIRVSHIVRGRIPSALGKKASELLECEKTQFYQRLAFAFTVPTIFETIRGQRLELCIGGVRNYSDLNLYRSSKGLEKFSVFIGWRMKICSNQILTGEGVRFNMEVTNISELYRNVLELFNSFNAAKEIHLMQTLSDIYLSETQFAQVIGRMRMYQALSPARQKAIPRLLITDSQINSVCREYYTNEVFGVKDNAISMFDFHNLLTQANKMSYVDAYLQRAVNATELATGIA
;
A
#
# COMPACT_ATOMS: atom_id res chain seq x y z
N PRO A 1 -8.37 -9.50 -19.38
CA PRO A 1 -7.56 -10.67 -19.65
C PRO A 1 -6.48 -10.30 -20.66
N THR A 2 -5.24 -10.57 -20.30
CA THR A 2 -4.15 -10.46 -21.25
C THR A 2 -4.22 -11.68 -22.18
N TRP A 3 -4.55 -11.46 -23.42
CA TRP A 3 -4.71 -12.50 -24.45
C TRP A 3 -3.44 -13.33 -24.71
N ALA A 4 -2.29 -12.96 -24.13
CA ALA A 4 -1.01 -13.60 -24.40
C ALA A 4 -0.84 -14.97 -23.71
N ASN A 5 -1.59 -15.30 -22.67
CA ASN A 5 -1.53 -16.62 -22.01
C ASN A 5 -2.70 -16.75 -21.01
N GLN A 6 -3.89 -16.99 -21.51
CA GLN A 6 -5.12 -17.09 -20.70
C GLN A 6 -5.09 -18.25 -19.70
N GLU A 7 -4.29 -19.26 -19.93
CA GLU A 7 -4.25 -20.47 -19.09
C GLU A 7 -3.44 -20.32 -17.79
N LEU A 8 -2.66 -19.24 -17.64
CA LEU A 8 -1.74 -19.06 -16.50
C LEU A 8 -1.80 -17.68 -15.85
N THR A 9 -2.77 -16.85 -16.19
CA THR A 9 -2.87 -15.49 -15.64
C THR A 9 -4.01 -15.38 -14.65
N VAL A 10 -3.70 -14.92 -13.44
CA VAL A 10 -4.72 -14.48 -12.47
C VAL A 10 -5.19 -13.08 -12.89
N ALA A 11 -6.46 -12.94 -13.28
CA ALA A 11 -7.01 -11.65 -13.64
C ALA A 11 -7.08 -10.70 -12.42
N HIS A 12 -7.13 -9.40 -12.67
CA HIS A 12 -7.28 -8.41 -11.59
C HIS A 12 -8.53 -8.68 -10.74
N GLN A 13 -9.64 -9.06 -11.39
CA GLN A 13 -10.88 -9.40 -10.71
C GLN A 13 -10.71 -10.61 -9.80
N ASP A 14 -10.05 -11.66 -10.30
CA ASP A 14 -9.83 -12.90 -9.53
C ASP A 14 -8.92 -12.63 -8.33
N PHE A 15 -7.91 -11.76 -8.49
CA PHE A 15 -7.06 -11.33 -7.38
C PHE A 15 -7.86 -10.62 -6.29
N VAL A 16 -8.70 -9.65 -6.65
CA VAL A 16 -9.54 -8.93 -5.69
C VAL A 16 -10.51 -9.88 -5.00
N SER A 17 -11.21 -10.73 -5.75
CA SER A 17 -12.15 -11.71 -5.23
C SER A 17 -11.47 -12.69 -4.28
N CYS A 18 -10.32 -13.23 -4.66
CA CYS A 18 -9.54 -14.16 -3.86
C CYS A 18 -9.18 -13.60 -2.48
N VAL A 19 -8.65 -12.37 -2.43
CA VAL A 19 -8.28 -11.74 -1.15
C VAL A 19 -9.52 -11.42 -0.31
N HIS A 20 -10.60 -10.97 -0.94
CA HIS A 20 -11.85 -10.67 -0.25
C HIS A 20 -12.52 -11.93 0.31
N GLU A 21 -12.54 -13.03 -0.44
CA GLU A 21 -13.07 -14.33 -0.01
C GLU A 21 -12.22 -14.92 1.13
N ALA A 22 -10.89 -14.83 1.02
CA ALA A 22 -9.99 -15.25 2.09
C ALA A 22 -10.24 -14.48 3.39
N ALA A 23 -10.45 -13.15 3.30
CA ALA A 23 -10.78 -12.32 4.44
C ALA A 23 -12.15 -12.67 5.02
N SER A 24 -13.16 -12.87 4.18
CA SER A 24 -14.51 -13.25 4.61
C SER A 24 -14.55 -14.62 5.30
N SER A 25 -13.72 -15.55 4.85
CA SER A 25 -13.58 -16.88 5.47
C SER A 25 -12.80 -16.82 6.78
N PHE A 26 -11.68 -16.07 6.82
CA PHE A 26 -10.83 -15.98 8.00
C PHE A 26 -11.51 -15.22 9.16
N TYR A 27 -12.20 -14.14 8.82
CA TYR A 27 -12.98 -13.33 9.76
C TYR A 27 -14.47 -13.69 9.71
N ALA A 28 -14.79 -14.98 9.69
CA ALA A 28 -16.17 -15.45 9.65
C ALA A 28 -16.99 -14.91 10.84
N GLY A 29 -18.14 -14.30 10.54
CA GLY A 29 -18.98 -13.63 11.53
C GLY A 29 -18.76 -12.12 11.65
N GLU A 30 -17.66 -11.59 11.09
CA GLU A 30 -17.39 -10.15 11.02
C GLU A 30 -17.94 -9.53 9.73
N LYS A 31 -18.24 -8.23 9.79
CA LYS A 31 -18.65 -7.51 8.58
C LYS A 31 -17.40 -7.13 7.77
N VAL A 32 -17.24 -7.73 6.60
CA VAL A 32 -16.22 -7.35 5.63
C VAL A 32 -16.83 -6.39 4.60
N ASN A 33 -16.26 -5.20 4.47
CA ASN A 33 -16.73 -4.21 3.50
C ASN A 33 -16.33 -4.59 2.07
N PHE A 34 -17.03 -4.04 1.07
CA PHE A 34 -16.62 -4.19 -0.32
C PHE A 34 -15.30 -3.47 -0.61
N PRO A 35 -14.47 -4.02 -1.53
CA PRO A 35 -13.21 -3.40 -1.91
C PRO A 35 -13.38 -2.05 -2.61
N GLU A 36 -12.63 -1.05 -2.15
CA GLU A 36 -12.37 0.18 -2.88
C GLU A 36 -11.24 -0.07 -3.87
N ILE A 37 -11.51 0.07 -5.16
CA ILE A 37 -10.57 -0.32 -6.22
C ILE A 37 -10.03 0.93 -6.91
N ARG A 38 -8.72 0.98 -7.11
CA ARG A 38 -8.01 1.98 -7.91
C ARG A 38 -7.21 1.27 -8.99
N VAL A 39 -7.38 1.73 -10.24
CA VAL A 39 -6.66 1.19 -11.39
C VAL A 39 -5.97 2.31 -12.15
N SER A 40 -4.95 1.96 -12.96
CA SER A 40 -4.39 2.88 -13.95
C SER A 40 -5.44 3.24 -15.01
N HIS A 41 -5.13 4.24 -15.86
CA HIS A 41 -5.98 4.45 -17.02
C HIS A 41 -6.01 3.22 -17.93
N ILE A 42 -7.10 3.12 -18.68
CA ILE A 42 -7.35 2.01 -19.60
C ILE A 42 -6.30 2.02 -20.70
N VAL A 43 -5.62 0.88 -20.87
CA VAL A 43 -4.85 0.60 -22.07
C VAL A 43 -5.75 -0.10 -23.06
N ARG A 44 -5.94 0.53 -24.21
CA ARG A 44 -6.73 0.00 -25.30
C ARG A 44 -5.82 -0.70 -26.30
N GLY A 45 -6.17 -1.90 -26.66
CA GLY A 45 -5.45 -2.71 -27.62
C GLY A 45 -6.42 -3.45 -28.55
N ARG A 46 -5.90 -4.47 -29.21
CA ARG A 46 -6.67 -5.35 -30.09
C ARG A 46 -6.19 -6.79 -29.97
N ILE A 47 -7.03 -7.73 -30.31
CA ILE A 47 -6.63 -9.15 -30.37
C ILE A 47 -5.60 -9.38 -31.48
N PRO A 48 -4.78 -10.46 -31.42
CA PRO A 48 -3.71 -10.73 -32.40
C PRO A 48 -4.20 -10.76 -33.84
N SER A 49 -5.37 -11.35 -34.08
CA SER A 49 -5.95 -11.48 -35.43
C SER A 49 -6.36 -10.12 -36.04
N ALA A 50 -6.46 -9.06 -35.23
CA ALA A 50 -6.85 -7.73 -35.66
C ALA A 50 -5.67 -6.72 -35.68
N LEU A 51 -4.43 -7.16 -35.52
CA LEU A 51 -3.26 -6.28 -35.45
C LEU A 51 -3.05 -5.43 -36.71
N GLY A 52 -3.41 -5.93 -37.89
CA GLY A 52 -3.28 -5.22 -39.16
C GLY A 52 -4.45 -4.32 -39.55
N LYS A 53 -5.57 -4.35 -38.81
CA LYS A 53 -6.76 -3.58 -39.12
C LYS A 53 -6.63 -2.11 -38.73
N LYS A 54 -7.27 -1.21 -39.49
CA LYS A 54 -7.42 0.20 -39.09
C LYS A 54 -8.33 0.30 -37.87
N ALA A 55 -8.19 1.33 -37.07
CA ALA A 55 -8.99 1.53 -35.85
C ALA A 55 -10.51 1.62 -36.15
N SER A 56 -10.88 2.18 -37.33
CA SER A 56 -12.26 2.29 -37.81
C SER A 56 -12.87 0.96 -38.26
N GLU A 57 -12.06 -0.04 -38.52
CA GLU A 57 -12.48 -1.36 -39.03
C GLU A 57 -12.55 -2.41 -37.90
N LEU A 58 -12.20 -2.04 -36.65
CA LEU A 58 -12.22 -2.95 -35.52
C LEU A 58 -13.64 -3.18 -35.02
N LEU A 59 -14.04 -4.44 -34.98
CA LEU A 59 -15.26 -4.87 -34.28
C LEU A 59 -15.06 -4.74 -32.75
N GLU A 60 -16.15 -4.61 -32.00
CA GLU A 60 -16.08 -4.53 -30.52
C GLU A 60 -15.41 -5.77 -29.89
N CYS A 61 -15.67 -6.96 -30.42
CA CYS A 61 -15.05 -8.20 -29.97
C CYS A 61 -13.53 -8.29 -30.27
N GLU A 62 -13.01 -7.43 -31.14
CA GLU A 62 -11.60 -7.36 -31.49
C GLU A 62 -10.84 -6.34 -30.64
N LYS A 63 -11.54 -5.50 -29.91
CA LYS A 63 -10.95 -4.50 -29.00
C LYS A 63 -10.66 -5.14 -27.66
N THR A 64 -9.47 -4.86 -27.13
CA THR A 64 -9.08 -5.27 -25.80
C THR A 64 -8.92 -4.07 -24.89
N GLN A 65 -9.26 -4.23 -23.61
CA GLN A 65 -9.04 -3.23 -22.59
C GLN A 65 -8.41 -3.90 -21.37
N PHE A 66 -7.36 -3.31 -20.85
CA PHE A 66 -6.76 -3.79 -19.60
C PHE A 66 -6.18 -2.63 -18.80
N TYR A 67 -5.96 -2.89 -17.52
CA TYR A 67 -5.33 -1.97 -16.58
C TYR A 67 -3.96 -2.53 -16.21
N GLN A 68 -2.93 -1.67 -16.28
CA GLN A 68 -1.56 -2.08 -16.01
C GLN A 68 -1.25 -2.11 -14.51
N ARG A 69 -2.02 -1.40 -13.71
CA ARG A 69 -1.85 -1.31 -12.25
C ARG A 69 -3.17 -1.45 -11.56
N LEU A 70 -3.14 -2.12 -10.44
CA LEU A 70 -4.29 -2.30 -9.55
C LEU A 70 -3.85 -2.06 -8.12
N ALA A 71 -4.63 -1.31 -7.37
CA ALA A 71 -4.61 -1.29 -5.91
C ALA A 71 -6.04 -1.39 -5.40
N PHE A 72 -6.24 -2.14 -4.34
CA PHE A 72 -7.53 -2.19 -3.67
C PHE A 72 -7.34 -2.32 -2.17
N ALA A 73 -8.33 -1.87 -1.43
CA ALA A 73 -8.40 -2.03 0.02
C ALA A 73 -9.86 -2.11 0.48
N PHE A 74 -10.08 -2.83 1.56
CA PHE A 74 -11.35 -2.89 2.26
C PHE A 74 -11.11 -2.98 3.76
N THR A 75 -12.12 -2.67 4.56
CA THR A 75 -12.04 -2.73 6.02
C THR A 75 -12.96 -3.80 6.59
N VAL A 76 -12.58 -4.27 7.79
CA VAL A 76 -13.42 -5.08 8.67
C VAL A 76 -13.79 -4.17 9.86
N PRO A 77 -14.86 -3.35 9.74
CA PRO A 77 -15.12 -2.25 10.67
C PRO A 77 -15.54 -2.72 12.06
N THR A 78 -15.88 -3.98 12.23
CA THR A 78 -16.18 -4.60 13.53
C THR A 78 -14.92 -4.92 14.33
N ILE A 79 -13.76 -5.02 13.65
CA ILE A 79 -12.44 -5.14 14.26
C ILE A 79 -11.80 -3.76 14.24
N PHE A 80 -11.77 -3.11 15.38
CA PHE A 80 -11.25 -1.76 15.50
C PHE A 80 -10.60 -1.49 16.86
N GLU A 81 -9.73 -0.50 16.87
CA GLU A 81 -9.09 0.05 18.07
C GLU A 81 -9.17 1.58 18.06
N THR A 82 -8.94 2.18 19.21
CA THR A 82 -8.95 3.65 19.34
C THR A 82 -7.63 4.14 19.93
N ILE A 83 -6.94 5.01 19.19
CA ILE A 83 -5.69 5.65 19.62
C ILE A 83 -5.87 7.16 19.55
N ARG A 84 -5.63 7.87 20.66
CA ARG A 84 -5.82 9.33 20.76
C ARG A 84 -7.18 9.83 20.26
N GLY A 85 -8.23 9.07 20.54
CA GLY A 85 -9.58 9.38 20.07
C GLY A 85 -9.83 9.09 18.58
N GLN A 86 -8.84 8.57 17.86
CA GLN A 86 -8.97 8.21 16.45
C GLN A 86 -9.26 6.71 16.32
N ARG A 87 -10.34 6.39 15.61
CA ARG A 87 -10.72 5.01 15.33
C ARG A 87 -9.91 4.45 14.17
N LEU A 88 -9.26 3.33 14.43
CA LEU A 88 -8.54 2.51 13.46
C LEU A 88 -9.32 1.23 13.20
N GLU A 89 -9.62 0.95 11.95
CA GLU A 89 -10.32 -0.26 11.53
C GLU A 89 -9.33 -1.20 10.84
N LEU A 90 -9.48 -2.51 11.07
CA LEU A 90 -8.65 -3.49 10.37
C LEU A 90 -8.84 -3.33 8.87
N CYS A 91 -7.73 -3.23 8.14
CA CYS A 91 -7.70 -2.97 6.71
C CYS A 91 -6.89 -4.04 5.99
N ILE A 92 -7.46 -4.57 4.93
CA ILE A 92 -6.86 -5.59 4.09
C ILE A 92 -6.88 -5.08 2.66
N GLY A 93 -5.87 -5.44 1.88
CA GLY A 93 -5.86 -5.07 0.47
C GLY A 93 -4.71 -5.68 -0.31
N GLY A 94 -4.62 -5.28 -1.56
CA GLY A 94 -3.58 -5.77 -2.45
C GLY A 94 -3.17 -4.76 -3.50
N VAL A 95 -1.98 -4.97 -4.01
CA VAL A 95 -1.38 -4.16 -5.06
C VAL A 95 -0.80 -5.07 -6.12
N ARG A 96 -1.02 -4.71 -7.37
CA ARG A 96 -0.36 -5.30 -8.52
C ARG A 96 0.28 -4.18 -9.33
N ASN A 97 1.61 -4.18 -9.38
CA ASN A 97 2.39 -3.19 -10.08
C ASN A 97 2.49 -3.53 -11.58
N TYR A 98 2.90 -2.55 -12.37
CA TYR A 98 3.17 -2.80 -13.79
C TYR A 98 4.25 -3.87 -14.02
N SER A 99 5.31 -3.85 -13.21
CA SER A 99 6.40 -4.84 -13.28
C SER A 99 5.99 -6.25 -12.89
N ASP A 100 4.87 -6.40 -12.16
CA ASP A 100 4.35 -7.69 -11.71
C ASP A 100 3.54 -8.39 -12.80
N LEU A 101 3.14 -7.63 -13.83
CA LEU A 101 2.48 -8.14 -15.03
C LEU A 101 3.54 -8.74 -15.96
N ASN A 102 3.56 -10.04 -16.08
CA ASN A 102 4.50 -10.70 -16.96
C ASN A 102 4.02 -10.66 -18.44
N LEU A 103 4.06 -9.48 -19.04
CA LEU A 103 3.54 -9.22 -20.38
C LEU A 103 4.36 -9.85 -21.53
N TYR A 104 5.65 -10.19 -21.26
CA TYR A 104 6.58 -10.66 -22.28
C TYR A 104 7.18 -12.04 -21.91
N ARG A 105 6.36 -12.91 -21.42
CA ARG A 105 6.77 -14.17 -20.82
C ARG A 105 7.57 -15.09 -21.73
N SER A 106 8.75 -15.50 -21.25
CA SER A 106 9.24 -16.86 -21.44
C SER A 106 8.42 -17.80 -20.52
N SER A 107 8.13 -19.02 -20.95
CA SER A 107 7.18 -19.99 -20.39
C SER A 107 7.31 -20.38 -18.90
N LYS A 108 8.10 -19.67 -18.09
CA LYS A 108 8.45 -20.02 -16.70
C LYS A 108 8.32 -18.87 -15.68
N GLY A 109 7.89 -17.69 -16.09
CA GLY A 109 7.75 -16.58 -15.15
C GLY A 109 6.47 -16.70 -14.30
N LEU A 110 6.61 -16.69 -12.99
CA LEU A 110 5.48 -16.62 -12.06
C LEU A 110 4.91 -15.20 -12.03
N GLU A 111 3.63 -15.09 -11.80
CA GLU A 111 2.99 -13.79 -11.55
C GLU A 111 3.23 -13.35 -10.12
N LYS A 112 3.37 -12.03 -9.92
CA LYS A 112 3.67 -11.44 -8.62
C LYS A 112 2.49 -10.65 -8.12
N PHE A 113 2.22 -10.80 -6.84
CA PHE A 113 1.16 -10.08 -6.14
C PHE A 113 1.71 -9.56 -4.82
N SER A 114 1.23 -8.40 -4.39
CA SER A 114 1.51 -7.89 -3.06
C SER A 114 0.20 -7.76 -2.31
N VAL A 115 0.13 -8.32 -1.09
CA VAL A 115 -1.04 -8.28 -0.23
C VAL A 115 -0.64 -7.70 1.12
N PHE A 116 -1.55 -6.97 1.74
CA PHE A 116 -1.32 -6.37 3.04
C PHE A 116 -2.53 -6.53 3.97
N ILE A 117 -2.22 -6.56 5.25
CA ILE A 117 -3.14 -6.42 6.36
C ILE A 117 -2.54 -5.43 7.36
N GLY A 118 -3.33 -4.57 7.93
CA GLY A 118 -2.91 -3.53 8.88
C GLY A 118 -4.10 -2.71 9.33
N TRP A 119 -3.89 -1.43 9.61
CA TRP A 119 -4.92 -0.57 10.15
C TRP A 119 -5.19 0.62 9.23
N ARG A 120 -6.43 1.08 9.20
CA ARG A 120 -6.86 2.26 8.45
C ARG A 120 -7.60 3.21 9.36
N MET A 121 -7.18 4.45 9.38
CA MET A 121 -7.89 5.49 10.10
C MET A 121 -9.22 5.82 9.42
N LYS A 122 -10.29 5.83 10.19
CA LYS A 122 -11.62 6.08 9.66
C LYS A 122 -11.78 7.50 9.12
N ILE A 123 -11.20 8.49 9.81
CA ILE A 123 -11.41 9.91 9.48
C ILE A 123 -10.68 10.36 8.21
N CYS A 124 -9.48 9.84 7.96
CA CYS A 124 -8.64 10.30 6.85
C CYS A 124 -8.23 9.20 5.87
N SER A 125 -8.60 7.96 6.14
CA SER A 125 -8.21 6.78 5.34
C SER A 125 -6.69 6.56 5.23
N ASN A 126 -5.89 7.11 6.17
CA ASN A 126 -4.47 6.78 6.27
C ASN A 126 -4.32 5.30 6.62
N GLN A 127 -3.41 4.62 5.94
CA GLN A 127 -3.10 3.22 6.20
C GLN A 127 -1.82 3.13 7.04
N ILE A 128 -1.88 2.35 8.08
CA ILE A 128 -0.78 2.03 8.97
C ILE A 128 -0.38 0.60 8.66
N LEU A 129 0.79 0.44 8.06
CA LEU A 129 1.29 -0.84 7.60
C LEU A 129 2.70 -1.07 8.16
N THR A 130 2.92 -2.27 8.69
CA THR A 130 4.25 -2.73 9.10
C THR A 130 4.79 -3.75 8.10
N GLY A 131 6.08 -4.03 8.15
CA GLY A 131 6.69 -5.07 7.32
C GLY A 131 6.11 -6.47 7.61
N GLU A 132 5.63 -6.73 8.83
CA GLU A 132 5.00 -8.01 9.20
C GLU A 132 3.60 -8.17 8.57
N GLY A 133 2.87 -7.06 8.41
CA GLY A 133 1.55 -7.03 7.79
C GLY A 133 1.57 -7.04 6.25
N VAL A 134 2.74 -7.15 5.61
CA VAL A 134 2.83 -7.09 4.15
C VAL A 134 3.61 -8.26 3.58
N ARG A 135 3.07 -8.87 2.52
CA ARG A 135 3.79 -9.82 1.66
C ARG A 135 3.99 -9.19 0.31
N PHE A 136 5.24 -8.81 0.03
CA PHE A 136 5.63 -8.25 -1.26
C PHE A 136 5.98 -9.35 -2.26
N ASN A 137 5.60 -9.13 -3.52
CA ASN A 137 6.03 -9.93 -4.65
C ASN A 137 5.81 -11.45 -4.47
N MET A 138 4.67 -11.84 -3.91
CA MET A 138 4.29 -13.25 -3.81
C MET A 138 4.21 -13.85 -5.22
N GLU A 139 5.07 -14.80 -5.50
CA GLU A 139 5.09 -15.54 -6.75
C GLU A 139 4.11 -16.70 -6.65
N VAL A 140 3.13 -16.74 -7.54
CA VAL A 140 2.10 -17.78 -7.55
C VAL A 140 1.87 -18.34 -8.94
N THR A 141 1.49 -19.60 -9.00
CA THR A 141 1.17 -20.31 -10.24
C THR A 141 -0.32 -20.28 -10.55
N ASN A 142 -1.16 -20.17 -9.53
CA ASN A 142 -2.62 -20.22 -9.63
C ASN A 142 -3.31 -19.53 -8.46
N ILE A 143 -4.62 -19.37 -8.58
CA ILE A 143 -5.46 -18.68 -7.60
C ILE A 143 -5.52 -19.39 -6.23
N SER A 144 -5.46 -20.73 -6.22
CA SER A 144 -5.52 -21.51 -4.98
C SER A 144 -4.25 -21.34 -4.14
N GLU A 145 -3.11 -21.20 -4.81
CA GLU A 145 -1.83 -20.89 -4.16
C GLU A 145 -1.85 -19.46 -3.59
N LEU A 146 -2.40 -18.50 -4.35
CA LEU A 146 -2.59 -17.14 -3.86
C LEU A 146 -3.47 -17.11 -2.62
N TYR A 147 -4.61 -17.81 -2.64
CA TYR A 147 -5.54 -17.90 -1.51
C TYR A 147 -4.85 -18.42 -0.25
N ARG A 148 -4.08 -19.50 -0.36
CA ARG A 148 -3.34 -20.08 0.77
C ARG A 148 -2.31 -19.09 1.33
N ASN A 149 -1.52 -18.44 0.47
CA ASN A 149 -0.53 -17.45 0.90
C ASN A 149 -1.18 -16.24 1.60
N VAL A 150 -2.37 -15.85 1.18
CA VAL A 150 -3.15 -14.80 1.84
C VAL A 150 -3.60 -15.23 3.23
N LEU A 151 -4.10 -16.46 3.39
CA LEU A 151 -4.46 -17.00 4.70
C LEU A 151 -3.25 -17.12 5.64
N GLU A 152 -2.10 -17.51 5.12
CA GLU A 152 -0.84 -17.55 5.90
C GLU A 152 -0.44 -16.15 6.39
N LEU A 153 -0.60 -15.11 5.56
CA LEU A 153 -0.39 -13.72 5.99
C LEU A 153 -1.35 -13.36 7.14
N PHE A 154 -2.64 -13.63 7.01
CA PHE A 154 -3.62 -13.29 8.04
C PHE A 154 -3.34 -14.04 9.35
N ASN A 155 -2.97 -15.31 9.28
CA ASN A 155 -2.64 -16.12 10.44
C ASN A 155 -1.35 -15.66 11.15
N SER A 156 -0.39 -15.09 10.40
CA SER A 156 0.85 -14.57 10.95
C SER A 156 0.75 -13.13 11.48
N PHE A 157 -0.32 -12.41 11.14
CA PHE A 157 -0.48 -11.02 11.52
C PHE A 157 -0.80 -10.86 13.01
N ASN A 158 -0.03 -10.07 13.70
CA ASN A 158 -0.23 -9.76 15.12
C ASN A 158 -0.81 -8.37 15.31
N ALA A 159 -2.13 -8.27 15.29
CA ALA A 159 -2.88 -7.03 15.45
C ALA A 159 -2.54 -6.30 16.76
N ALA A 160 -2.40 -7.03 17.88
CA ALA A 160 -2.11 -6.43 19.18
C ALA A 160 -0.72 -5.80 19.22
N LYS A 161 0.27 -6.43 18.59
CA LYS A 161 1.64 -5.89 18.49
C LYS A 161 1.65 -4.57 17.72
N GLU A 162 0.93 -4.49 16.59
CA GLU A 162 0.87 -3.26 15.81
C GLU A 162 0.15 -2.12 16.55
N ILE A 163 -0.94 -2.43 17.25
CA ILE A 163 -1.63 -1.43 18.06
C ILE A 163 -0.74 -0.95 19.20
N HIS A 164 -0.04 -1.85 19.89
CA HIS A 164 0.90 -1.46 20.93
C HIS A 164 2.01 -0.54 20.40
N LEU A 165 2.54 -0.84 19.21
CA LEU A 165 3.51 0.04 18.54
C LEU A 165 2.93 1.44 18.31
N MET A 166 1.71 1.56 17.81
CA MET A 166 1.07 2.86 17.58
C MET A 166 0.76 3.60 18.88
N GLN A 167 0.40 2.88 19.95
CA GLN A 167 0.24 3.46 21.28
C GLN A 167 1.58 4.01 21.79
N THR A 168 2.67 3.27 21.67
CA THR A 168 4.01 3.73 22.03
C THR A 168 4.39 5.01 21.27
N LEU A 169 4.15 5.06 19.95
CA LEU A 169 4.40 6.26 19.16
C LEU A 169 3.52 7.45 19.59
N SER A 170 2.36 7.20 20.16
CA SER A 170 1.47 8.27 20.63
C SER A 170 1.97 8.98 21.89
N ASP A 171 2.86 8.33 22.66
CA ASP A 171 3.41 8.83 23.92
C ASP A 171 4.76 9.53 23.74
N ILE A 172 5.37 9.42 22.57
CA ILE A 172 6.65 10.05 22.20
C ILE A 172 6.38 11.32 21.41
N TYR A 173 6.98 12.43 21.84
CA TYR A 173 6.79 13.75 21.23
C TYR A 173 8.09 14.33 20.68
N LEU A 174 7.99 15.01 19.58
CA LEU A 174 9.03 15.86 19.00
C LEU A 174 8.67 17.33 19.23
N SER A 175 9.59 18.08 19.80
CA SER A 175 9.51 19.55 19.75
C SER A 175 9.67 20.05 18.31
N GLU A 176 9.30 21.30 18.01
CA GLU A 176 9.49 21.89 16.69
C GLU A 176 10.96 21.81 16.23
N THR A 177 11.92 22.04 17.13
CA THR A 177 13.36 21.94 16.81
C THR A 177 13.76 20.52 16.43
N GLN A 178 13.27 19.51 17.16
CA GLN A 178 13.54 18.09 16.85
C GLN A 178 12.88 17.70 15.52
N PHE A 179 11.63 18.13 15.28
CA PHE A 179 10.96 17.92 14.01
C PHE A 179 11.75 18.52 12.85
N ALA A 180 12.21 19.78 12.98
CA ALA A 180 13.04 20.44 11.96
C ALA A 180 14.37 19.69 11.71
N GLN A 181 15.00 19.14 12.76
CA GLN A 181 16.20 18.30 12.61
C GLN A 181 15.90 17.01 11.86
N VAL A 182 14.78 16.35 12.14
CA VAL A 182 14.33 15.14 11.39
C VAL A 182 14.12 15.47 9.92
N ILE A 183 13.39 16.55 9.62
CA ILE A 183 13.16 17.00 8.24
C ILE A 183 14.48 17.34 7.54
N GLY A 184 15.39 18.02 8.22
CA GLY A 184 16.72 18.32 7.69
C GLY A 184 17.51 17.06 7.33
N ARG A 185 17.52 16.05 8.19
CA ARG A 185 18.16 14.75 7.92
C ARG A 185 17.50 14.02 6.74
N MET A 186 16.18 14.02 6.66
CA MET A 186 15.46 13.42 5.53
C MET A 186 15.85 14.11 4.20
N ARG A 187 15.95 15.44 4.19
CA ARG A 187 16.41 16.20 3.02
C ARG A 187 17.85 15.89 2.62
N MET A 188 18.73 15.77 3.60
CA MET A 188 20.14 15.48 3.37
C MET A 188 20.40 14.05 2.91
N TYR A 189 19.45 13.13 3.10
CA TYR A 189 19.61 11.71 2.78
C TYR A 189 20.09 11.48 1.35
N GLN A 190 19.52 12.19 0.37
CA GLN A 190 19.88 12.06 -1.05
C GLN A 190 21.32 12.49 -1.36
N ALA A 191 21.87 13.39 -0.53
CA ALA A 191 23.26 13.88 -0.67
C ALA A 191 24.30 12.99 0.06
N LEU A 192 23.86 11.99 0.82
CA LEU A 192 24.76 11.08 1.51
C LEU A 192 25.45 10.13 0.52
N SER A 193 26.71 9.77 0.83
CA SER A 193 27.38 8.70 0.09
C SER A 193 26.63 7.35 0.26
N PRO A 194 26.72 6.43 -0.72
CA PRO A 194 26.05 5.13 -0.64
C PRO A 194 26.36 4.34 0.63
N ALA A 195 27.59 4.46 1.15
CA ALA A 195 27.99 3.82 2.41
C ALA A 195 27.21 4.38 3.61
N ARG A 196 27.04 5.73 3.67
CA ARG A 196 26.25 6.38 4.72
C ARG A 196 24.76 6.09 4.61
N GLN A 197 24.22 6.06 3.38
CA GLN A 197 22.82 5.70 3.16
C GLN A 197 22.50 4.28 3.65
N LYS A 198 23.44 3.32 3.47
CA LYS A 198 23.27 1.93 3.96
C LYS A 198 23.33 1.80 5.48
N ALA A 199 23.94 2.77 6.17
CA ALA A 199 24.09 2.74 7.63
C ALA A 199 22.88 3.29 8.40
N ILE A 200 21.87 3.82 7.70
CA ILE A 200 20.66 4.40 8.28
C ILE A 200 19.42 3.82 7.60
N PRO A 201 18.24 3.90 8.22
CA PRO A 201 17.01 3.45 7.60
C PRO A 201 16.80 4.07 6.22
N ARG A 202 16.39 3.25 5.27
CA ARG A 202 16.14 3.70 3.89
C ARG A 202 15.03 4.74 3.87
N LEU A 203 15.22 5.82 3.14
CA LEU A 203 14.20 6.85 2.92
C LEU A 203 13.59 6.68 1.53
N LEU A 204 12.30 6.35 1.47
CA LEU A 204 11.54 6.21 0.22
C LEU A 204 10.62 7.40 -0.06
N ILE A 205 10.41 8.28 0.91
CA ILE A 205 9.63 9.49 0.75
C ILE A 205 10.36 10.49 -0.16
N THR A 206 9.65 11.16 -1.05
CA THR A 206 10.21 12.13 -2.00
C THR A 206 10.28 13.54 -1.40
N ASP A 207 11.09 14.43 -1.99
CA ASP A 207 11.18 15.83 -1.56
C ASP A 207 9.83 16.56 -1.60
N SER A 208 9.01 16.30 -2.61
CA SER A 208 7.65 16.86 -2.67
C SER A 208 6.75 16.38 -1.54
N GLN A 209 6.90 15.11 -1.13
CA GLN A 209 6.19 14.56 0.01
C GLN A 209 6.72 15.12 1.33
N ILE A 210 8.03 15.31 1.48
CA ILE A 210 8.63 15.99 2.65
C ILE A 210 8.10 17.42 2.76
N ASN A 211 8.02 18.15 1.63
CA ASN A 211 7.41 19.49 1.61
C ASN A 211 5.94 19.46 2.07
N SER A 212 5.18 18.46 1.65
CA SER A 212 3.81 18.28 2.10
C SER A 212 3.74 18.04 3.61
N VAL A 213 4.60 17.19 4.15
CA VAL A 213 4.70 16.95 5.61
C VAL A 213 5.02 18.23 6.36
N CYS A 214 5.96 19.06 5.88
CA CYS A 214 6.30 20.33 6.51
C CYS A 214 5.11 21.31 6.53
N ARG A 215 4.37 21.39 5.43
CA ARG A 215 3.17 22.24 5.36
C ARG A 215 2.09 21.74 6.32
N GLU A 216 1.79 20.43 6.25
CA GLU A 216 0.77 19.80 7.08
C GLU A 216 1.12 19.85 8.58
N TYR A 217 2.38 19.93 8.96
CA TYR A 217 2.81 20.13 10.34
C TYR A 217 2.15 21.37 10.95
N TYR A 218 2.02 22.48 10.21
CA TYR A 218 1.41 23.72 10.68
C TYR A 218 -0.09 23.84 10.37
N THR A 219 -0.58 23.17 9.33
CA THR A 219 -1.91 23.43 8.78
C THR A 219 -2.91 22.29 9.02
N ASN A 220 -2.45 21.10 9.40
CA ASN A 220 -3.34 19.97 9.62
C ASN A 220 -3.98 20.04 11.01
N GLU A 221 -5.31 20.22 11.05
CA GLU A 221 -6.06 20.37 12.29
C GLU A 221 -6.06 19.10 13.16
N VAL A 222 -5.92 17.93 12.55
CA VAL A 222 -5.97 16.63 13.25
C VAL A 222 -4.60 16.18 13.72
N PHE A 223 -3.60 16.19 12.83
CA PHE A 223 -2.26 15.61 13.05
C PHE A 223 -1.15 16.67 13.09
N GLY A 224 -1.46 17.94 12.94
CA GLY A 224 -0.47 19.01 13.01
C GLY A 224 0.05 19.25 14.42
N VAL A 225 0.96 20.21 14.53
CA VAL A 225 1.56 20.63 15.80
C VAL A 225 0.50 21.10 16.82
N LYS A 226 0.66 20.67 18.06
CA LYS A 226 -0.15 21.13 19.21
C LYS A 226 0.80 21.43 20.36
N ASP A 227 0.63 22.59 20.98
CA ASP A 227 1.46 23.03 22.12
C ASP A 227 2.97 22.96 21.82
N ASN A 228 3.38 23.37 20.61
CA ASN A 228 4.77 23.36 20.12
C ASN A 228 5.42 21.96 20.03
N ALA A 229 4.63 20.90 20.01
CA ALA A 229 5.10 19.53 19.86
C ALA A 229 4.17 18.71 18.95
N ILE A 230 4.72 17.67 18.36
CA ILE A 230 3.96 16.68 17.58
C ILE A 230 4.25 15.28 18.14
N SER A 231 3.21 14.44 18.31
CA SER A 231 3.46 13.06 18.65
C SER A 231 4.05 12.28 17.46
N MET A 232 4.83 11.23 17.74
CA MET A 232 5.34 10.36 16.67
C MET A 232 4.21 9.65 15.92
N PHE A 233 3.08 9.39 16.56
CA PHE A 233 1.88 8.89 15.90
C PHE A 233 1.30 9.91 14.90
N ASP A 234 1.21 11.18 15.28
CA ASP A 234 0.75 12.23 14.39
C ASP A 234 1.75 12.48 13.25
N PHE A 235 3.05 12.48 13.54
CA PHE A 235 4.10 12.56 12.51
C PHE A 235 4.00 11.40 11.51
N HIS A 236 3.81 10.15 11.99
CA HIS A 236 3.56 9.00 11.12
C HIS A 236 2.33 9.23 10.23
N ASN A 237 1.26 9.81 10.77
CA ASN A 237 0.06 10.13 10.00
C ASN A 237 0.30 11.21 8.94
N LEU A 238 1.15 12.19 9.18
CA LEU A 238 1.58 13.15 8.14
C LEU A 238 2.37 12.45 7.02
N LEU A 239 3.26 11.50 7.34
CA LEU A 239 3.99 10.71 6.35
C LEU A 239 3.04 9.86 5.49
N THR A 240 2.09 9.17 6.11
CA THR A 240 1.11 8.34 5.39
C THR A 240 0.12 9.17 4.58
N GLN A 241 -0.24 10.37 5.05
CA GLN A 241 -1.04 11.34 4.28
C GLN A 241 -0.29 11.77 3.01
N ALA A 242 0.98 12.12 3.12
CA ALA A 242 1.80 12.48 1.98
C ALA A 242 1.97 11.29 0.99
N ASN A 243 1.97 10.05 1.50
CA ASN A 243 2.08 8.85 0.66
C ASN A 243 0.86 8.61 -0.24
N LYS A 244 -0.32 9.17 0.06
CA LYS A 244 -1.51 9.04 -0.80
C LYS A 244 -1.31 9.56 -2.23
N MET A 245 -0.36 10.45 -2.42
CA MET A 245 0.03 10.98 -3.74
C MET A 245 1.02 10.07 -4.49
N SER A 246 1.41 8.94 -3.90
CA SER A 246 2.33 8.01 -4.54
C SER A 246 1.65 7.23 -5.66
N TYR A 247 2.44 6.91 -6.70
CA TYR A 247 2.02 5.91 -7.67
C TYR A 247 1.84 4.55 -7.01
N VAL A 248 0.95 3.73 -7.57
CA VAL A 248 0.65 2.37 -7.09
C VAL A 248 1.93 1.56 -6.89
N ASP A 249 2.88 1.65 -7.83
CA ASP A 249 4.15 0.90 -7.80
C ASP A 249 5.04 1.19 -6.57
N ALA A 250 4.90 2.36 -5.95
CA ALA A 250 5.70 2.77 -4.80
C ALA A 250 4.89 2.87 -3.49
N TYR A 251 3.57 2.88 -3.60
CA TYR A 251 2.66 3.19 -2.50
C TYR A 251 2.87 2.29 -1.29
N LEU A 252 2.85 0.97 -1.52
CA LEU A 252 2.91 -0.01 -0.43
C LEU A 252 4.27 -0.01 0.30
N GLN A 253 5.37 0.05 -0.46
CA GLN A 253 6.71 0.15 0.12
C GLN A 253 6.90 1.43 0.94
N ARG A 254 6.36 2.56 0.46
CA ARG A 254 6.39 3.83 1.20
C ARG A 254 5.52 3.83 2.44
N ALA A 255 4.39 3.12 2.41
CA ALA A 255 3.55 2.98 3.59
C ALA A 255 4.27 2.23 4.73
N VAL A 256 4.92 1.11 4.41
CA VAL A 256 5.77 0.39 5.37
C VAL A 256 6.94 1.27 5.84
N ASN A 257 7.62 1.95 4.89
CA ASN A 257 8.74 2.83 5.21
C ASN A 257 8.35 4.01 6.12
N ALA A 258 7.13 4.53 6.01
CA ALA A 258 6.64 5.56 6.93
C ALA A 258 6.61 5.06 8.39
N THR A 259 6.19 3.82 8.60
CA THR A 259 6.19 3.18 9.92
C THR A 259 7.63 2.94 10.41
N GLU A 260 8.51 2.41 9.55
CA GLU A 260 9.93 2.20 9.87
C GLU A 260 10.64 3.51 10.24
N LEU A 261 10.36 4.60 9.53
CA LEU A 261 10.93 5.92 9.84
C LEU A 261 10.42 6.45 11.18
N ALA A 262 9.13 6.36 11.44
CA ALA A 262 8.57 6.81 12.72
C ALA A 262 9.14 6.02 13.90
N THR A 263 9.24 4.69 13.76
CA THR A 263 9.81 3.83 14.81
C THR A 263 11.32 3.97 14.97
N GLY A 264 12.06 4.26 13.90
CA GLY A 264 13.52 4.45 13.94
C GLY A 264 13.96 5.81 14.49
N ILE A 265 13.03 6.78 14.60
CA ILE A 265 13.27 8.10 15.18
C ILE A 265 12.84 8.13 16.65
N ALA A 266 11.81 7.35 17.01
CA ALA A 266 11.31 7.20 18.36
C ALA A 266 12.31 6.46 19.25
#